data_abea2a7fef1ea6bdfde3253dee38e0a2
#
_entry.id   abea2a7fef1ea6bdfde3253dee38e0a2
#
_cell.length_a   1.000
_cell.length_b   1.000
_cell.length_c   1.000
_cell.angle_alpha   90.00
_cell.angle_beta   90.00
_cell.angle_gamma   90.00
#
_symmetry.space_group_name_H-M   'P 1'
#
loop_
_entity.id
_entity.type
_entity.pdbx_description
1 polymer ?
#
loop_
_entity_poly.entity_id
_entity_poly.type
_entity_poly.pdbx_seq_one_letter_code
_entity_poly.pdbx_strand_id
1 'polypeptide(L)'
;GKTATGVTYLDAQGREVFQPADVVCLGAYALWNVQLMMVSGLGQIYDPATGEGTLGRNYSYQTIAAVSAYFDEDTWSNPFIGAGALGMTVDDYNGDNFDHTDLGFVGGGYISANQTNGRPINYQPVPPGTPGWGAEWKRALRDTYQHHVGIVCHGSSMSTRANYLDLDPTWRDAYGQPLMRMTFDFPENDRRMSAFLLDRAAEIARNMDGVREISTVNRAAEGAAYSIV
;
A
#
# COMPACT_ATOMS: atom_id res chain seq x y z
N GLY A 1 21.95 -12.17 -25.81
CA GLY A 1 21.48 -11.40 -24.66
C GLY A 1 22.60 -10.48 -24.18
N LYS A 2 22.24 -9.39 -23.50
CA LYS A 2 23.22 -8.52 -22.86
C LYS A 2 23.58 -9.10 -21.49
N THR A 3 24.86 -9.05 -21.14
CA THR A 3 25.39 -9.51 -19.86
C THR A 3 25.87 -8.27 -19.08
N ALA A 4 25.50 -8.15 -17.83
CA ALA A 4 26.05 -7.12 -16.95
C ALA A 4 27.53 -7.49 -16.63
N THR A 5 28.44 -6.53 -16.80
CA THR A 5 29.87 -6.70 -16.52
C THR A 5 30.33 -5.85 -15.34
N GLY A 6 29.43 -5.11 -14.72
CA GLY A 6 29.70 -4.24 -13.61
C GLY A 6 28.60 -3.19 -13.46
N VAL A 7 28.86 -2.19 -12.64
CA VAL A 7 27.97 -1.04 -12.39
C VAL A 7 28.70 0.27 -12.64
N THR A 8 27.99 1.24 -13.18
CA THR A 8 28.46 2.62 -13.28
C THR A 8 27.75 3.46 -12.23
N TYR A 9 28.48 4.23 -11.47
CA TYR A 9 27.94 5.12 -10.44
C TYR A 9 28.64 6.49 -10.46
N LEU A 10 28.04 7.50 -9.85
CA LEU A 10 28.67 8.79 -9.62
C LEU A 10 29.33 8.81 -8.25
N ASP A 11 30.60 9.20 -8.21
CA ASP A 11 31.32 9.40 -6.94
C ASP A 11 30.88 10.69 -6.22
N ALA A 12 31.44 10.92 -5.03
CA ALA A 12 31.14 12.12 -4.23
C ALA A 12 31.52 13.44 -4.92
N GLN A 13 32.33 13.40 -5.97
CA GLN A 13 32.72 14.56 -6.79
C GLN A 13 31.89 14.66 -8.08
N GLY A 14 30.88 13.81 -8.25
CA GLY A 14 30.01 13.76 -9.43
C GLY A 14 30.68 13.16 -10.67
N ARG A 15 31.79 12.44 -10.53
CA ARG A 15 32.48 11.77 -11.65
C ARG A 15 31.90 10.38 -11.85
N GLU A 16 31.73 10.02 -13.10
CA GLU A 16 31.31 8.67 -13.47
C GLU A 16 32.45 7.65 -13.23
N VAL A 17 32.15 6.60 -12.49
CA VAL A 17 33.06 5.51 -12.15
C VAL A 17 32.44 4.18 -12.54
N PHE A 18 33.18 3.35 -13.28
CA PHE A 18 32.79 1.99 -13.57
C PHE A 18 33.46 1.01 -12.60
N GLN A 19 32.66 0.22 -11.91
CA GLN A 19 33.10 -0.86 -11.05
C GLN A 19 32.80 -2.20 -11.74
N PRO A 20 33.84 -2.95 -12.19
CA PRO A 20 33.62 -4.26 -12.77
C PRO A 20 33.14 -5.27 -11.72
N ALA A 21 32.30 -6.21 -12.14
CA ALA A 21 31.81 -7.30 -11.31
C ALA A 21 31.39 -8.49 -12.18
N ASP A 22 31.64 -9.69 -11.69
CA ASP A 22 31.18 -10.93 -12.34
C ASP A 22 29.68 -11.17 -12.09
N VAL A 23 29.16 -10.67 -10.98
CA VAL A 23 27.75 -10.76 -10.60
C VAL A 23 27.27 -9.40 -10.10
N VAL A 24 26.13 -8.94 -10.59
CA VAL A 24 25.46 -7.72 -10.14
C VAL A 24 24.12 -8.07 -9.53
N CYS A 25 23.95 -7.75 -8.24
CA CYS A 25 22.70 -7.95 -7.51
C CYS A 25 21.92 -6.63 -7.41
N LEU A 26 20.67 -6.65 -7.86
CA LEU A 26 19.77 -5.51 -7.78
C LEU A 26 18.97 -5.58 -6.46
N GLY A 27 19.26 -4.68 -5.53
CA GLY A 27 18.64 -4.60 -4.20
C GLY A 27 18.03 -3.22 -3.90
N ALA A 28 17.66 -2.45 -4.94
CA ALA A 28 17.21 -1.07 -4.78
C ALA A 28 15.68 -0.93 -4.60
N TYR A 29 14.99 -1.95 -4.09
CA TYR A 29 13.53 -2.02 -4.00
C TYR A 29 12.85 -2.30 -5.37
N ALA A 30 11.63 -2.85 -5.35
CA ALA A 30 10.98 -3.36 -6.55
C ALA A 30 10.88 -2.35 -7.70
N LEU A 31 10.38 -1.14 -7.41
CA LEU A 31 10.21 -0.10 -8.43
C LEU A 31 11.54 0.39 -8.98
N TRP A 32 12.50 0.68 -8.11
CA TRP A 32 13.82 1.17 -8.51
C TRP A 32 14.67 0.12 -9.24
N ASN A 33 14.49 -1.16 -8.89
CA ASN A 33 15.11 -2.25 -9.67
C ASN A 33 14.61 -2.25 -11.11
N VAL A 34 13.29 -2.08 -11.31
CA VAL A 34 12.69 -2.01 -12.65
C VAL A 34 13.23 -0.80 -13.42
N GLN A 35 13.24 0.39 -12.81
CA GLN A 35 13.80 1.59 -13.43
C GLN A 35 15.28 1.40 -13.80
N LEU A 36 16.09 0.85 -12.87
CA LEU A 36 17.50 0.62 -13.09
C LEU A 36 17.74 -0.34 -14.26
N MET A 37 16.95 -1.40 -14.39
CA MET A 37 16.98 -2.29 -15.55
C MET A 37 16.63 -1.56 -16.84
N MET A 38 15.58 -0.72 -16.83
CA MET A 38 15.15 0.06 -17.99
C MET A 38 16.26 1.01 -18.48
N VAL A 39 16.82 1.83 -17.58
CA VAL A 39 17.88 2.80 -17.94
C VAL A 39 19.20 2.13 -18.29
N SER A 40 19.45 0.92 -17.79
CA SER A 40 20.61 0.11 -18.14
C SER A 40 20.42 -0.67 -19.45
N GLY A 41 19.25 -0.61 -20.08
CA GLY A 41 18.94 -1.36 -21.29
C GLY A 41 18.93 -2.90 -21.08
N LEU A 42 18.61 -3.34 -19.88
CA LEU A 42 18.47 -4.75 -19.54
C LEU A 42 17.01 -5.17 -19.70
N GLY A 43 16.74 -6.08 -20.63
CA GLY A 43 15.40 -6.51 -21.00
C GLY A 43 14.70 -5.57 -21.97
N GLN A 44 13.50 -5.97 -22.39
CA GLN A 44 12.66 -5.18 -23.28
C GLN A 44 11.54 -4.53 -22.46
N ILE A 45 11.49 -3.20 -22.48
CA ILE A 45 10.43 -2.42 -21.82
C ILE A 45 9.09 -2.78 -22.45
N TYR A 46 8.08 -2.93 -21.63
CA TYR A 46 6.73 -3.22 -22.07
C TYR A 46 6.15 -2.03 -22.85
N ASP A 47 5.65 -2.33 -24.04
CA ASP A 47 4.88 -1.38 -24.85
C ASP A 47 3.39 -1.75 -24.80
N PRO A 48 2.54 -0.95 -24.17
CA PRO A 48 1.10 -1.23 -24.06
C PRO A 48 0.37 -1.18 -25.41
N ALA A 49 0.91 -0.50 -26.43
CA ALA A 49 0.29 -0.40 -27.75
C ALA A 49 0.47 -1.68 -28.55
N THR A 50 1.61 -2.33 -28.47
CA THR A 50 1.93 -3.56 -29.19
C THR A 50 1.76 -4.82 -28.33
N GLY A 51 1.79 -4.68 -27.01
CA GLY A 51 1.79 -5.78 -26.07
C GLY A 51 3.14 -6.51 -25.95
N GLU A 52 4.17 -5.99 -26.61
CA GLU A 52 5.53 -6.55 -26.58
C GLU A 52 6.30 -6.11 -25.34
N GLY A 53 7.36 -6.84 -25.01
CA GLY A 53 8.20 -6.58 -23.83
C GLY A 53 7.62 -7.17 -22.55
N THR A 54 8.49 -7.29 -21.56
CA THR A 54 8.12 -7.86 -20.25
C THR A 54 8.53 -6.99 -19.09
N LEU A 55 9.50 -6.10 -19.28
CA LEU A 55 10.03 -5.26 -18.22
C LEU A 55 9.02 -4.13 -17.92
N GLY A 56 8.55 -4.08 -16.68
CA GLY A 56 7.54 -3.13 -16.22
C GLY A 56 6.08 -3.56 -16.44
N ARG A 57 5.83 -4.69 -17.10
CA ARG A 57 4.48 -5.20 -17.37
C ARG A 57 3.85 -5.80 -16.12
N ASN A 58 2.50 -5.75 -16.07
CA ASN A 58 1.69 -6.42 -15.06
C ASN A 58 2.01 -5.97 -13.63
N TYR A 59 2.27 -4.70 -13.44
CA TYR A 59 2.44 -4.17 -12.10
C TYR A 59 1.18 -4.44 -11.25
N SER A 60 1.38 -4.95 -10.07
CA SER A 60 0.31 -5.15 -9.08
C SER A 60 0.79 -4.67 -7.72
N TYR A 61 -0.18 -4.33 -6.89
CA TYR A 61 0.06 -3.89 -5.51
C TYR A 61 -0.87 -4.68 -4.57
N GLN A 62 -1.17 -4.16 -3.42
CA GLN A 62 -2.17 -4.71 -2.50
C GLN A 62 -3.34 -3.75 -2.38
N THR A 63 -4.55 -4.25 -2.18
CA THR A 63 -5.65 -3.40 -1.76
C THR A 63 -5.53 -3.07 -0.28
N ILE A 64 -5.91 -1.85 0.09
CA ILE A 64 -5.96 -1.42 1.48
C ILE A 64 -7.32 -0.82 1.75
N ALA A 65 -8.00 -1.37 2.75
CA ALA A 65 -9.18 -0.78 3.35
C ALA A 65 -9.00 -0.76 4.87
N ALA A 66 -9.68 0.13 5.56
CA ALA A 66 -9.52 0.24 7.00
C ALA A 66 -10.82 0.68 7.68
N VAL A 67 -10.97 0.23 8.91
CA VAL A 67 -11.99 0.67 9.84
C VAL A 67 -11.30 1.30 11.04
N SER A 68 -11.79 2.46 11.47
CA SER A 68 -11.44 3.05 12.74
C SER A 68 -12.59 2.84 13.70
N ALA A 69 -12.36 2.15 14.80
CA ALA A 69 -13.32 1.92 15.86
C ALA A 69 -13.03 2.85 17.03
N TYR A 70 -14.01 3.65 17.43
CA TYR A 70 -13.92 4.60 18.55
C TYR A 70 -14.73 4.06 19.72
N PHE A 71 -14.08 3.96 20.87
CA PHE A 71 -14.66 3.38 22.07
C PHE A 71 -15.20 4.44 23.03
N ASP A 72 -15.94 3.98 24.02
CA ASP A 72 -16.32 4.78 25.18
C ASP A 72 -15.09 5.05 26.09
N GLU A 73 -15.30 5.91 27.07
CA GLU A 73 -14.26 6.33 28.02
C GLU A 73 -13.81 5.23 28.98
N ASP A 74 -14.61 4.17 29.13
CA ASP A 74 -14.30 3.03 30.00
C ASP A 74 -13.42 2.00 29.27
N THR A 75 -13.38 2.03 27.94
CA THR A 75 -12.59 1.12 27.12
C THR A 75 -11.28 1.78 26.72
N TRP A 76 -10.19 1.37 27.33
CA TRP A 76 -8.87 1.97 27.13
C TRP A 76 -7.95 1.08 26.30
N SER A 77 -7.30 1.65 25.32
CA SER A 77 -6.29 1.00 24.50
C SER A 77 -4.93 1.68 24.69
N ASN A 78 -3.85 0.91 24.73
CA ASN A 78 -2.51 1.46 24.88
C ASN A 78 -1.75 1.46 23.55
N PRO A 79 -1.71 2.58 22.81
CA PRO A 79 -1.01 2.66 21.54
C PRO A 79 0.52 2.64 21.66
N PHE A 80 1.05 2.65 22.86
CA PHE A 80 2.49 2.65 23.16
C PHE A 80 3.04 1.26 23.50
N ILE A 81 2.19 0.26 23.61
CA ILE A 81 2.62 -1.13 23.83
C ILE A 81 3.06 -1.76 22.51
N GLY A 82 4.31 -2.17 22.49
CA GLY A 82 4.83 -3.12 21.53
C GLY A 82 5.12 -2.60 20.14
N ALA A 83 5.67 -3.48 19.35
CA ALA A 83 5.90 -3.30 17.93
C ALA A 83 4.71 -3.82 17.11
N GLY A 84 4.71 -3.58 15.80
CA GLY A 84 3.65 -3.98 14.85
C GLY A 84 3.25 -5.46 14.84
N ALA A 85 4.01 -6.30 15.49
CA ALA A 85 3.75 -7.74 15.62
C ALA A 85 2.78 -8.11 16.76
N LEU A 86 2.27 -7.16 17.53
CA LEU A 86 1.38 -7.42 18.68
C LEU A 86 -0.10 -7.26 18.35
N GLY A 87 -0.48 -7.33 17.09
CA GLY A 87 -1.87 -7.26 16.66
C GLY A 87 -2.53 -8.64 16.62
N MET A 88 -3.83 -8.61 16.39
CA MET A 88 -4.66 -9.77 16.03
C MET A 88 -4.89 -9.79 14.53
N THR A 89 -4.86 -10.97 13.94
CA THR A 89 -5.15 -11.17 12.52
C THR A 89 -6.25 -12.22 12.35
N VAL A 90 -7.24 -11.90 11.54
CA VAL A 90 -8.27 -12.79 11.04
C VAL A 90 -7.88 -13.21 9.63
N ASP A 91 -7.62 -14.48 9.42
CA ASP A 91 -7.14 -15.07 8.17
C ASP A 91 -8.22 -15.88 7.44
N ASP A 92 -9.44 -15.89 7.95
CA ASP A 92 -10.58 -16.63 7.41
C ASP A 92 -10.93 -16.26 5.98
N TYR A 93 -10.59 -15.03 5.56
CA TYR A 93 -10.91 -14.50 4.22
C TYR A 93 -9.70 -14.45 3.30
N ASN A 94 -8.63 -15.16 3.61
CA ASN A 94 -7.41 -15.17 2.82
C ASN A 94 -7.36 -16.35 1.86
N GLY A 95 -7.21 -16.07 0.57
CA GLY A 95 -7.03 -17.09 -0.46
C GLY A 95 -8.16 -18.12 -0.49
N ASP A 96 -7.82 -19.37 -0.30
CA ASP A 96 -8.75 -20.51 -0.38
C ASP A 96 -9.43 -20.86 0.96
N ASN A 97 -9.31 -20.01 1.97
CA ASN A 97 -9.87 -20.27 3.30
C ASN A 97 -11.41 -20.12 3.35
N PHE A 98 -12.02 -19.56 2.32
CA PHE A 98 -13.46 -19.37 2.26
C PHE A 98 -14.02 -19.61 0.84
N ASP A 99 -15.35 -19.81 0.76
CA ASP A 99 -16.04 -20.01 -0.51
C ASP A 99 -16.26 -18.67 -1.23
N HIS A 100 -15.79 -18.58 -2.47
CA HIS A 100 -15.94 -17.41 -3.34
C HIS A 100 -17.17 -17.47 -4.24
N THR A 101 -17.96 -18.55 -4.15
CA THR A 101 -19.14 -18.73 -4.99
C THR A 101 -20.07 -17.53 -4.86
N ASP A 102 -20.49 -16.98 -5.98
CA ASP A 102 -21.40 -15.83 -6.10
C ASP A 102 -20.86 -14.47 -5.55
N LEU A 103 -19.63 -14.40 -5.07
CA LEU A 103 -19.05 -13.13 -4.59
C LEU A 103 -18.57 -12.22 -5.72
N GLY A 104 -18.35 -12.78 -6.92
CA GLY A 104 -17.95 -12.01 -8.11
C GLY A 104 -16.51 -11.50 -8.07
N PHE A 105 -15.65 -12.10 -7.26
CA PHE A 105 -14.21 -11.88 -7.22
C PHE A 105 -13.48 -13.18 -6.85
N VAL A 106 -12.18 -13.20 -7.11
CA VAL A 106 -11.25 -14.24 -6.66
C VAL A 106 -10.11 -13.61 -5.86
N GLY A 107 -9.37 -14.40 -5.11
CA GLY A 107 -8.36 -13.94 -4.18
C GLY A 107 -8.95 -13.70 -2.80
N GLY A 108 -8.27 -12.93 -1.98
CA GLY A 108 -8.70 -12.66 -0.63
C GLY A 108 -7.68 -11.78 0.09
N GLY A 109 -7.79 -11.72 1.39
CA GLY A 109 -6.90 -10.93 2.21
C GLY A 109 -7.09 -11.22 3.69
N TYR A 110 -6.27 -10.59 4.50
CA TYR A 110 -6.38 -10.68 5.93
C TYR A 110 -6.91 -9.38 6.53
N ILE A 111 -7.55 -9.49 7.68
CA ILE A 111 -8.03 -8.38 8.48
C ILE A 111 -7.21 -8.35 9.76
N SER A 112 -6.55 -7.24 10.06
CA SER A 112 -5.72 -7.12 11.26
C SER A 112 -6.07 -5.90 12.09
N ALA A 113 -6.20 -6.10 13.40
CA ALA A 113 -6.28 -5.04 14.38
C ALA A 113 -4.94 -4.96 15.11
N ASN A 114 -4.36 -3.77 15.17
CA ASN A 114 -3.11 -3.57 15.88
C ASN A 114 -3.03 -2.19 16.54
N GLN A 115 -2.27 -2.11 17.60
CA GLN A 115 -2.07 -0.93 18.44
C GLN A 115 -0.69 -0.29 18.24
N THR A 116 -0.17 -0.36 17.02
CA THR A 116 1.20 0.13 16.75
C THR A 116 1.29 1.61 16.44
N ASN A 117 0.24 2.33 16.63
CA ASN A 117 0.09 3.69 16.14
C ASN A 117 0.41 4.78 17.17
N GLY A 118 1.25 4.48 18.17
CA GLY A 118 1.76 5.46 19.13
C GLY A 118 2.62 6.56 18.52
N ARG A 119 2.25 7.05 17.33
CA ARG A 119 2.97 8.09 16.58
C ARG A 119 2.12 9.36 16.52
N PRO A 120 2.22 10.25 17.52
CA PRO A 120 1.31 11.39 17.65
C PRO A 120 1.39 12.41 16.50
N ILE A 121 2.46 12.40 15.69
CA ILE A 121 2.61 13.34 14.59
C ILE A 121 1.79 12.92 13.36
N ASN A 122 1.73 11.64 13.05
CA ASN A 122 1.07 11.14 11.85
C ASN A 122 -0.09 10.19 12.12
N TYR A 123 -0.39 9.90 13.37
CA TYR A 123 -1.57 9.15 13.76
C TYR A 123 -2.53 10.04 14.56
N GLN A 124 -3.64 10.36 13.96
CA GLN A 124 -4.58 11.35 14.46
C GLN A 124 -5.99 10.78 14.42
N PRO A 125 -6.31 9.82 15.32
CA PRO A 125 -7.63 9.21 15.34
C PRO A 125 -8.64 10.23 15.89
N VAL A 126 -9.45 10.76 15.01
CA VAL A 126 -10.56 11.65 15.39
C VAL A 126 -11.87 11.13 14.81
N PRO A 127 -12.97 11.17 15.56
CA PRO A 127 -14.27 10.71 15.08
C PRO A 127 -14.75 11.47 13.84
N PRO A 128 -15.63 10.86 13.02
CA PRO A 128 -16.27 11.53 11.92
C PRO A 128 -16.94 12.86 12.32
N GLY A 129 -16.89 13.86 11.44
CA GLY A 129 -17.43 15.18 11.70
C GLY A 129 -16.55 16.10 12.56
N THR A 130 -15.44 15.60 13.09
CA THR A 130 -14.46 16.46 13.79
C THR A 130 -13.85 17.47 12.81
N PRO A 131 -13.77 18.77 13.14
CA PRO A 131 -13.07 19.75 12.33
C PRO A 131 -11.61 19.32 12.07
N GLY A 132 -11.07 19.62 10.88
CA GLY A 132 -9.72 19.20 10.50
C GLY A 132 -8.59 19.92 11.24
N TRP A 133 -8.90 20.95 12.06
CA TRP A 133 -7.93 21.75 12.83
C TRP A 133 -8.62 22.56 13.94
N GLY A 134 -7.84 23.16 14.82
CA GLY A 134 -8.32 24.08 15.85
C GLY A 134 -8.53 23.42 17.22
N ALA A 135 -9.24 24.11 18.10
CA ALA A 135 -9.41 23.67 19.49
C ALA A 135 -10.25 22.40 19.61
N GLU A 136 -11.29 22.27 18.79
CA GLU A 136 -12.16 21.09 18.78
C GLU A 136 -11.41 19.85 18.28
N TRP A 137 -10.61 19.99 17.21
CA TRP A 137 -9.76 18.91 16.73
C TRP A 137 -8.78 18.44 17.82
N LYS A 138 -8.10 19.38 18.50
CA LYS A 138 -7.16 19.02 19.58
C LYS A 138 -7.85 18.32 20.75
N ARG A 139 -9.07 18.74 21.07
CA ARG A 139 -9.85 18.11 22.13
C ARG A 139 -10.26 16.69 21.73
N ALA A 140 -10.83 16.53 20.54
CA ALA A 140 -11.23 15.23 20.03
C ALA A 140 -10.03 14.26 19.96
N LEU A 141 -8.87 14.71 19.43
CA LEU A 141 -7.66 13.89 19.38
C LEU A 141 -7.21 13.45 20.77
N ARG A 142 -7.18 14.35 21.75
CA ARG A 142 -6.81 14.01 23.13
C ARG A 142 -7.76 12.97 23.73
N ASP A 143 -9.06 13.16 23.50
CA ASP A 143 -10.11 12.37 24.14
C ASP A 143 -10.28 11.00 23.47
N THR A 144 -9.83 10.84 22.20
CA THR A 144 -9.95 9.56 21.46
C THR A 144 -8.65 8.81 21.28
N TYR A 145 -7.50 9.42 21.52
CA TYR A 145 -6.18 8.82 21.20
C TYR A 145 -5.96 7.45 21.87
N GLN A 146 -6.45 7.28 23.10
CA GLN A 146 -6.36 6.02 23.84
C GLN A 146 -7.67 5.21 23.86
N HIS A 147 -8.67 5.66 23.11
CA HIS A 147 -9.99 5.03 22.98
C HIS A 147 -10.30 4.71 21.52
N HIS A 148 -9.30 4.17 20.81
CA HIS A 148 -9.39 3.91 19.40
C HIS A 148 -8.59 2.67 19.01
N VAL A 149 -9.11 1.88 18.05
CA VAL A 149 -8.42 0.78 17.39
C VAL A 149 -8.56 0.93 15.88
N GLY A 150 -7.43 0.80 15.17
CA GLY A 150 -7.41 0.67 13.73
C GLY A 150 -7.49 -0.80 13.31
N ILE A 151 -8.40 -1.13 12.41
CA ILE A 151 -8.52 -2.44 11.77
C ILE A 151 -8.23 -2.23 10.30
N VAL A 152 -7.21 -2.92 9.79
CA VAL A 152 -6.75 -2.77 8.41
C VAL A 152 -6.95 -4.08 7.66
N CYS A 153 -7.51 -3.96 6.47
CA CYS A 153 -7.66 -5.06 5.52
C CYS A 153 -6.58 -4.94 4.46
N HIS A 154 -5.79 -5.98 4.28
CA HIS A 154 -4.83 -6.10 3.20
C HIS A 154 -5.28 -7.22 2.28
N GLY A 155 -5.70 -6.86 1.08
CA GLY A 155 -6.14 -7.82 0.07
C GLY A 155 -5.13 -7.95 -1.05
N SER A 156 -5.17 -9.08 -1.74
CA SER A 156 -4.39 -9.35 -2.95
C SER A 156 -4.80 -8.40 -4.07
N SER A 157 -3.93 -8.25 -5.06
CA SER A 157 -4.20 -7.48 -6.27
C SER A 157 -3.91 -8.32 -7.50
N MET A 158 -4.83 -8.31 -8.45
CA MET A 158 -4.71 -9.05 -9.70
C MET A 158 -3.80 -8.34 -10.68
N SER A 159 -2.80 -9.06 -11.20
CA SER A 159 -1.94 -8.54 -12.25
C SER A 159 -2.70 -8.36 -13.56
N THR A 160 -2.61 -7.18 -14.16
CA THR A 160 -3.22 -6.86 -15.44
C THR A 160 -2.25 -6.13 -16.35
N ARG A 161 -2.40 -6.32 -17.67
CA ARG A 161 -1.59 -5.61 -18.68
C ARG A 161 -1.88 -4.10 -18.74
N ALA A 162 -3.02 -3.67 -18.21
CA ALA A 162 -3.36 -2.26 -18.10
C ALA A 162 -2.49 -1.52 -17.05
N ASN A 163 -1.92 -2.27 -16.12
CA ASN A 163 -1.04 -1.75 -15.07
C ASN A 163 0.41 -2.03 -15.43
N TYR A 164 1.18 -0.98 -15.62
CA TYR A 164 2.58 -1.09 -16.05
C TYR A 164 3.44 0.08 -15.58
N LEU A 165 4.74 -0.16 -15.65
CA LEU A 165 5.78 0.83 -15.40
C LEU A 165 6.52 1.09 -16.70
N ASP A 166 6.81 2.35 -16.99
CA ASP A 166 7.65 2.77 -18.11
C ASP A 166 8.52 3.97 -17.72
N LEU A 167 9.26 4.53 -18.66
CA LEU A 167 10.08 5.71 -18.47
C LEU A 167 9.37 6.94 -19.01
N ASP A 168 9.39 8.03 -18.24
CA ASP A 168 8.83 9.30 -18.66
C ASP A 168 9.64 9.88 -19.83
N PRO A 169 9.00 10.25 -20.95
CA PRO A 169 9.70 10.79 -22.11
C PRO A 169 10.26 12.21 -21.87
N THR A 170 9.72 12.94 -20.90
CA THR A 170 9.99 14.37 -20.67
C THR A 170 10.78 14.62 -19.38
N TRP A 171 10.29 14.06 -18.28
CA TRP A 171 10.84 14.36 -16.95
C TRP A 171 12.05 13.50 -16.61
N ARG A 172 13.04 14.15 -16.03
CA ARG A 172 14.32 13.54 -15.64
C ARG A 172 14.67 13.89 -14.21
N ASP A 173 15.45 13.02 -13.58
CA ASP A 173 16.02 13.29 -12.25
C ASP A 173 17.21 14.29 -12.32
N ALA A 174 17.79 14.56 -11.15
CA ALA A 174 18.95 15.48 -11.03
C ALA A 174 20.21 14.97 -11.76
N TYR A 175 20.24 13.71 -12.15
CA TYR A 175 21.35 13.08 -12.88
C TYR A 175 21.07 12.90 -14.38
N GLY A 176 19.93 13.43 -14.86
CA GLY A 176 19.52 13.35 -16.25
C GLY A 176 18.87 12.04 -16.65
N GLN A 177 18.63 11.13 -15.72
CA GLN A 177 17.95 9.87 -16.01
C GLN A 177 16.44 10.06 -16.11
N PRO A 178 15.74 9.37 -17.03
CA PRO A 178 14.29 9.43 -17.13
C PRO A 178 13.63 8.98 -15.82
N LEU A 179 12.64 9.74 -15.37
CA LEU A 179 11.82 9.30 -14.24
C LEU A 179 11.00 8.06 -14.61
N MET A 180 10.76 7.19 -13.65
CA MET A 180 9.81 6.11 -13.83
C MET A 180 8.39 6.66 -13.79
N ARG A 181 7.57 6.21 -14.72
CA ARG A 181 6.15 6.50 -14.76
C ARG A 181 5.35 5.23 -14.45
N MET A 182 4.31 5.37 -13.66
CA MET A 182 3.41 4.28 -13.29
C MET A 182 2.03 4.55 -13.87
N THR A 183 1.52 3.58 -14.61
CA THR A 183 0.11 3.49 -15.00
C THR A 183 -0.52 2.40 -14.17
N PHE A 184 -1.44 2.78 -13.28
CA PHE A 184 -2.04 1.85 -12.32
C PHE A 184 -3.48 2.22 -12.02
N ASP A 185 -4.35 1.21 -12.02
CA ASP A 185 -5.69 1.26 -11.46
C ASP A 185 -6.07 -0.12 -10.92
N PHE A 186 -6.94 -0.17 -9.91
CA PHE A 186 -7.43 -1.43 -9.38
C PHE A 186 -8.45 -2.05 -10.34
N PRO A 187 -8.28 -3.33 -10.73
CA PRO A 187 -9.31 -4.06 -11.45
C PRO A 187 -10.61 -4.17 -10.63
N GLU A 188 -11.71 -4.39 -11.30
CA GLU A 188 -13.02 -4.58 -10.66
C GLU A 188 -13.03 -5.73 -9.65
N ASN A 189 -12.28 -6.80 -9.94
CA ASN A 189 -12.04 -7.90 -9.00
C ASN A 189 -11.52 -7.40 -7.64
N ASP A 190 -10.50 -6.56 -7.68
CA ASP A 190 -9.83 -6.05 -6.48
C ASP A 190 -10.73 -5.07 -5.71
N ARG A 191 -11.51 -4.29 -6.44
CA ARG A 191 -12.48 -3.36 -5.84
C ARG A 191 -13.58 -4.10 -5.07
N ARG A 192 -14.15 -5.17 -5.67
CA ARG A 192 -15.17 -6.02 -5.02
C ARG A 192 -14.61 -6.75 -3.80
N MET A 193 -13.43 -7.34 -3.94
CA MET A 193 -12.75 -8.02 -2.84
C MET A 193 -12.46 -7.04 -1.69
N SER A 194 -11.94 -5.85 -2.00
CA SER A 194 -11.64 -4.84 -0.99
C SER A 194 -12.90 -4.34 -0.27
N ALA A 195 -14.02 -4.19 -1.00
CA ALA A 195 -15.30 -3.84 -0.40
C ALA A 195 -15.81 -4.95 0.53
N PHE A 196 -15.74 -6.21 0.10
CA PHE A 196 -16.10 -7.36 0.93
C PHE A 196 -15.28 -7.42 2.22
N LEU A 197 -13.96 -7.30 2.14
CA LEU A 197 -13.09 -7.31 3.33
C LEU A 197 -13.42 -6.15 4.27
N LEU A 198 -13.71 -4.96 3.72
CA LEU A 198 -14.11 -3.81 4.52
C LEU A 198 -15.43 -4.05 5.26
N ASP A 199 -16.41 -4.67 4.62
CA ASP A 199 -17.68 -5.01 5.24
C ASP A 199 -17.50 -6.00 6.40
N ARG A 200 -16.65 -7.01 6.24
CA ARG A 200 -16.29 -7.95 7.31
C ARG A 200 -15.58 -7.26 8.47
N ALA A 201 -14.61 -6.39 8.17
CA ALA A 201 -13.92 -5.61 9.19
C ALA A 201 -14.87 -4.66 9.94
N ALA A 202 -15.81 -4.04 9.23
CA ALA A 202 -16.81 -3.17 9.85
C ALA A 202 -17.80 -3.97 10.74
N GLU A 203 -18.14 -5.20 10.34
CA GLU A 203 -18.94 -6.10 11.16
C GLU A 203 -18.20 -6.47 12.46
N ILE A 204 -16.93 -6.86 12.35
CA ILE A 204 -16.06 -7.12 13.51
C ILE A 204 -16.04 -5.90 14.43
N ALA A 205 -15.77 -4.72 13.88
CA ALA A 205 -15.67 -3.49 14.66
C ALA A 205 -16.98 -3.16 15.42
N ARG A 206 -18.13 -3.32 14.78
CA ARG A 206 -19.44 -3.06 15.41
C ARG A 206 -19.78 -4.01 16.54
N ASN A 207 -19.21 -5.22 16.52
CA ASN A 207 -19.41 -6.24 17.55
C ASN A 207 -18.37 -6.22 18.68
N MET A 208 -17.43 -5.27 18.66
CA MET A 208 -16.50 -5.08 19.77
C MET A 208 -17.19 -4.36 20.93
N ASP A 209 -16.96 -4.84 22.14
CA ASP A 209 -17.52 -4.22 23.34
C ASP A 209 -17.03 -2.76 23.49
N GLY A 210 -17.93 -1.87 23.86
CA GLY A 210 -17.63 -0.46 24.11
C GLY A 210 -17.47 0.41 22.86
N VAL A 211 -17.66 -0.13 21.65
CA VAL A 211 -17.61 0.68 20.41
C VAL A 211 -18.83 1.58 20.33
N ARG A 212 -18.60 2.88 20.17
CA ARG A 212 -19.64 3.90 19.99
C ARG A 212 -19.85 4.27 18.52
N GLU A 213 -18.77 4.32 17.77
CA GLU A 213 -18.77 4.79 16.39
C GLU A 213 -17.66 4.11 15.60
N ILE A 214 -17.87 3.93 14.30
CA ILE A 214 -16.84 3.49 13.37
C ILE A 214 -16.75 4.47 12.19
N SER A 215 -15.56 4.57 11.61
CA SER A 215 -15.38 5.15 10.28
C SER A 215 -14.68 4.17 9.38
N THR A 216 -14.93 4.27 8.08
CA THR A 216 -14.38 3.35 7.08
C THR A 216 -13.69 4.10 5.97
N VAL A 217 -12.64 3.51 5.42
CA VAL A 217 -11.99 3.99 4.20
C VAL A 217 -11.65 2.82 3.31
N ASN A 218 -11.94 2.92 2.02
CA ASN A 218 -11.53 1.96 1.00
C ASN A 218 -10.67 2.68 -0.05
N ARG A 219 -9.38 2.37 -0.06
CA ARG A 219 -8.43 2.98 -0.99
C ARG A 219 -8.47 2.38 -2.39
N ALA A 220 -9.11 1.22 -2.57
CA ALA A 220 -9.35 0.62 -3.88
C ALA A 220 -10.66 1.07 -4.52
N ALA A 221 -11.53 1.80 -3.80
CA ALA A 221 -12.77 2.32 -4.36
C ALA A 221 -12.51 3.28 -5.52
N GLU A 222 -13.46 3.37 -6.44
CA GLU A 222 -13.37 4.29 -7.56
C GLU A 222 -13.24 5.74 -7.08
N GLY A 223 -12.31 6.48 -7.69
CA GLY A 223 -12.01 7.86 -7.30
C GLY A 223 -11.31 8.04 -5.96
N ALA A 224 -10.96 6.96 -5.26
CA ALA A 224 -10.18 7.06 -4.04
C ALA A 224 -8.74 7.54 -4.35
N ALA A 225 -8.25 8.50 -3.58
CA ALA A 225 -6.85 8.87 -3.64
C ALA A 225 -5.99 7.73 -3.08
N TYR A 226 -5.11 7.18 -3.92
CA TYR A 226 -4.17 6.15 -3.52
C TYR A 226 -2.75 6.71 -3.49
N SER A 227 -2.10 6.62 -2.34
CA SER A 227 -0.70 6.97 -2.19
C SER A 227 0.11 5.70 -1.94
N ILE A 228 1.01 5.39 -2.85
CA ILE A 228 2.04 4.36 -2.65
C ILE A 228 3.20 5.06 -1.93
N VAL A 229 3.46 4.68 -0.70
CA VAL A 229 4.57 5.17 0.10
C VAL A 229 5.63 4.09 0.22
#